data_1b090dce1a18a3baf8ce4d30cf604af5
#
_entry.id   1b090dce1a18a3baf8ce4d30cf604af5
#
_cell.length_a   1.000
_cell.length_b   1.000
_cell.length_c   1.000
_cell.angle_alpha   90.00
_cell.angle_beta   90.00
_cell.angle_gamma   90.00
#
_symmetry.space_group_name_H-M   'P 1'
#
loop_
_entity.id
_entity.type
_entity.pdbx_description
1 polymer ?
#
loop_
_entity_poly.entity_id
_entity_poly.type
_entity_poly.pdbx_seq_one_letter_code
_entity_poly.pdbx_strand_id
1 'polypeptide(L)'
;MAYPGNFRYTREHEWISVDGNIGTVGITDYAQNSLGDIVYVDMPKVGDSLSANASFGSVESVKAVSDLFSPVSGTVTAVNEVLKTEPDKINSAPHETWIIKVQLSDPNELNSLLDAAAYEGFISEETES
;
A
#
# COMPACT_ATOMS: atom_id res chain seq x y z
N MET A 1 -2.37 0.68 17.06
CA MET A 1 -1.23 1.28 16.30
C MET A 1 -1.68 2.62 15.71
N ALA A 2 -0.84 3.62 15.84
CA ALA A 2 -1.10 4.91 15.24
C ALA A 2 -0.69 4.91 13.77
N TYR A 3 -1.49 5.55 12.94
CA TYR A 3 -1.19 5.65 11.51
C TYR A 3 -0.35 6.91 11.25
N PRO A 4 0.79 6.78 10.52
CA PRO A 4 1.65 7.94 10.31
C PRO A 4 0.92 9.12 9.67
N GLY A 5 1.08 10.30 10.27
CA GLY A 5 0.38 11.51 9.83
C GLY A 5 0.90 12.10 8.53
N ASN A 6 2.12 11.72 8.13
CA ASN A 6 2.72 12.17 6.87
C ASN A 6 2.41 11.25 5.70
N PHE A 7 1.66 10.17 5.93
CA PHE A 7 1.23 9.26 4.88
C PHE A 7 -0.16 9.66 4.37
N ARG A 8 -0.50 9.17 3.18
CA ARG A 8 -1.88 9.18 2.67
C ARG A 8 -2.35 7.75 2.53
N TYR A 9 -3.68 7.56 2.50
CA TYR A 9 -4.27 6.23 2.57
C TYR A 9 -5.40 6.09 1.56
N THR A 10 -5.61 4.84 1.09
CA THR A 10 -6.73 4.54 0.21
C THR A 10 -7.81 3.79 0.98
N ARG A 11 -9.02 3.71 0.41
CA ARG A 11 -10.10 2.91 0.97
C ARG A 11 -9.88 1.41 0.78
N GLU A 12 -8.87 1.05 -0.03
CA GLU A 12 -8.46 -0.35 -0.22
C GLU A 12 -7.32 -0.73 0.73
N HIS A 13 -6.98 0.17 1.67
CA HIS A 13 -6.00 -0.06 2.75
C HIS A 13 -4.54 -0.12 2.29
N GLU A 14 -4.20 0.68 1.28
CA GLU A 14 -2.80 0.95 0.94
C GLU A 14 -2.41 2.31 1.50
N TRP A 15 -1.13 2.44 1.86
CA TRP A 15 -0.58 3.73 2.24
C TRP A 15 0.44 4.18 1.20
N ILE A 16 0.64 5.49 1.13
CA ILE A 16 1.69 6.09 0.31
C ILE A 16 2.38 7.19 1.10
N SER A 17 3.71 7.18 1.03
CA SER A 17 4.57 8.21 1.60
C SER A 17 5.31 8.87 0.44
N VAL A 18 5.22 10.20 0.32
CA VAL A 18 5.78 10.92 -0.82
C VAL A 18 6.97 11.75 -0.40
N ASP A 19 8.06 11.62 -1.15
CA ASP A 19 9.25 12.44 -1.01
C ASP A 19 9.58 12.97 -2.40
N GLY A 20 9.42 14.29 -2.59
CA GLY A 20 9.55 14.90 -3.90
C GLY A 20 8.51 14.34 -4.86
N ASN A 21 8.97 13.67 -5.90
CA ASN A 21 8.09 13.08 -6.92
C ASN A 21 8.01 11.56 -6.82
N ILE A 22 8.58 10.98 -5.77
CA ILE A 22 8.60 9.54 -5.57
C ILE A 22 7.64 9.16 -4.44
N GLY A 23 6.70 8.27 -4.74
CA GLY A 23 5.79 7.70 -3.76
C GLY A 23 6.25 6.31 -3.37
N THR A 24 6.27 6.04 -2.07
CA THR A 24 6.58 4.72 -1.51
C THR A 24 5.28 4.13 -1.01
N VAL A 25 4.92 2.94 -1.48
CA VAL A 25 3.60 2.33 -1.29
C VAL A 25 3.70 1.02 -0.54
N GLY A 26 2.80 0.83 0.42
CA GLY A 26 2.65 -0.42 1.14
C GLY A 26 1.21 -0.61 1.57
N ILE A 27 0.96 -1.61 2.43
CA ILE A 27 -0.38 -1.83 2.98
C ILE A 27 -0.39 -1.48 4.46
N THR A 28 -1.57 -1.11 4.96
CA THR A 28 -1.71 -0.64 6.35
C THR A 28 -1.74 -1.78 7.35
N ASP A 29 -1.58 -1.43 8.62
CA ASP A 29 -1.73 -2.38 9.71
C ASP A 29 -3.12 -3.04 9.70
N TYR A 30 -4.16 -2.27 9.39
CA TYR A 30 -5.51 -2.80 9.26
C TYR A 30 -5.57 -3.91 8.19
N ALA A 31 -4.93 -3.65 7.03
CA ALA A 31 -4.92 -4.62 5.94
C ALA A 31 -4.23 -5.93 6.33
N GLN A 32 -3.05 -5.85 6.96
CA GLN A 32 -2.33 -7.05 7.32
C GLN A 32 -3.05 -7.83 8.43
N ASN A 33 -3.71 -7.14 9.35
CA ASN A 33 -4.53 -7.81 10.38
C ASN A 33 -5.69 -8.58 9.75
N SER A 34 -6.33 -8.00 8.75
CA SER A 34 -7.45 -8.65 8.06
C SER A 34 -7.00 -9.85 7.25
N LEU A 35 -5.81 -9.78 6.65
CA LEU A 35 -5.27 -10.84 5.80
C LEU A 35 -4.69 -12.00 6.61
N GLY A 36 -4.10 -11.71 7.77
CA GLY A 36 -3.34 -12.69 8.52
C GLY A 36 -1.94 -12.87 7.94
N ASP A 37 -1.31 -14.01 8.22
CA ASP A 37 0.10 -14.26 7.85
C ASP A 37 0.29 -14.21 6.33
N ILE A 38 1.11 -13.29 5.87
CA ILE A 38 1.39 -13.11 4.45
C ILE A 38 2.50 -14.06 4.04
N VAL A 39 2.25 -14.83 2.98
CA VAL A 39 3.13 -15.88 2.50
C VAL A 39 3.71 -15.60 1.12
N TYR A 40 3.11 -14.67 0.37
CA TYR A 40 3.59 -14.33 -0.97
C TYR A 40 3.13 -12.93 -1.36
N VAL A 41 4.01 -12.20 -2.07
CA VAL A 41 3.67 -10.89 -2.63
C VAL A 41 4.03 -10.90 -4.11
N ASP A 42 3.03 -10.65 -4.96
CA ASP A 42 3.23 -10.51 -6.39
C ASP A 42 3.44 -9.04 -6.70
N MET A 43 4.63 -8.69 -7.16
CA MET A 43 5.03 -7.32 -7.40
C MET A 43 5.19 -7.05 -8.90
N PRO A 44 4.97 -5.79 -9.34
CA PRO A 44 5.23 -5.43 -10.73
C PRO A 44 6.72 -5.38 -11.01
N LYS A 45 7.08 -5.01 -12.22
CA LYS A 45 8.47 -4.83 -12.64
C LYS A 45 8.81 -3.36 -12.67
N VAL A 46 10.07 -3.04 -12.37
CA VAL A 46 10.59 -1.68 -12.54
C VAL A 46 10.38 -1.27 -14.00
N GLY A 47 9.83 -0.08 -14.19
CA GLY A 47 9.49 0.44 -15.52
C GLY A 47 8.03 0.28 -15.91
N ASP A 48 7.26 -0.54 -15.16
CA ASP A 48 5.83 -0.70 -15.44
C ASP A 48 5.09 0.60 -15.19
N SER A 49 4.12 0.89 -16.06
CA SER A 49 3.23 2.04 -15.88
C SER A 49 2.03 1.64 -15.03
N LEU A 50 1.68 2.49 -14.08
CA LEU A 50 0.52 2.27 -13.20
C LEU A 50 -0.50 3.39 -13.40
N SER A 51 -1.78 3.02 -13.30
CA SER A 51 -2.87 3.99 -13.26
C SER A 51 -3.47 3.98 -11.86
N ALA A 52 -3.88 5.14 -11.37
CA ALA A 52 -4.54 5.25 -10.07
C ALA A 52 -5.74 4.31 -10.02
N ASN A 53 -5.89 3.59 -8.92
CA ASN A 53 -6.97 2.63 -8.65
C ASN A 53 -6.91 1.34 -9.47
N ALA A 54 -5.89 1.16 -10.30
CA ALA A 54 -5.68 -0.10 -11.01
C ALA A 54 -4.83 -1.06 -10.18
N SER A 55 -5.05 -2.35 -10.34
CA SER A 55 -4.26 -3.36 -9.64
C SER A 55 -2.82 -3.37 -10.17
N PHE A 56 -1.84 -3.38 -9.25
CA PHE A 56 -0.44 -3.50 -9.62
C PHE A 56 0.20 -4.81 -9.16
N GLY A 57 -0.51 -5.60 -8.39
CA GLY A 57 -0.02 -6.85 -7.87
C GLY A 57 -1.01 -7.45 -6.89
N SER A 58 -0.53 -8.36 -6.05
CA SER A 58 -1.37 -8.99 -5.05
C SER A 58 -0.56 -9.46 -3.86
N VAL A 59 -1.25 -9.67 -2.73
CA VAL A 59 -0.67 -10.33 -1.56
C VAL A 59 -1.46 -11.60 -1.29
N GLU A 60 -0.75 -12.67 -0.98
CA GLU A 60 -1.36 -13.94 -0.62
C GLU A 60 -1.05 -14.24 0.85
N SER A 61 -2.08 -14.53 1.60
CA SER A 61 -1.96 -14.93 2.99
C SER A 61 -2.37 -16.39 3.13
N VAL A 62 -2.25 -16.92 4.35
CA VAL A 62 -2.66 -18.31 4.64
C VAL A 62 -4.15 -18.55 4.41
N LYS A 63 -4.97 -17.48 4.34
CA LYS A 63 -6.42 -17.62 4.22
C LYS A 63 -7.04 -16.91 3.03
N ALA A 64 -6.30 -16.04 2.32
CA ALA A 64 -6.89 -15.23 1.26
C ALA A 64 -5.86 -14.71 0.27
N VAL A 65 -6.33 -14.27 -0.89
CA VAL A 65 -5.54 -13.53 -1.88
C VAL A 65 -6.25 -12.19 -2.08
N SER A 66 -5.49 -11.10 -2.05
CA SER A 66 -6.04 -9.76 -2.21
C SER A 66 -5.24 -8.97 -3.24
N ASP A 67 -5.94 -8.32 -4.16
CA ASP A 67 -5.30 -7.42 -5.13
C ASP A 67 -4.78 -6.17 -4.44
N LEU A 68 -3.68 -5.64 -4.95
CA LEU A 68 -3.12 -4.37 -4.52
C LEU A 68 -3.42 -3.32 -5.58
N PHE A 69 -4.03 -2.21 -5.15
CA PHE A 69 -4.42 -1.12 -6.07
C PHE A 69 -3.50 0.06 -5.89
N SER A 70 -3.07 0.66 -6.99
CA SER A 70 -2.16 1.79 -6.93
C SER A 70 -2.90 3.05 -6.47
N PRO A 71 -2.37 3.74 -5.43
CA PRO A 71 -3.00 4.99 -4.99
C PRO A 71 -2.80 6.14 -6.00
N VAL A 72 -1.83 6.00 -6.90
CA VAL A 72 -1.46 7.07 -7.84
C VAL A 72 -1.10 6.49 -9.19
N SER A 73 -1.09 7.36 -10.21
CA SER A 73 -0.57 7.02 -11.54
C SER A 73 0.92 7.34 -11.60
N GLY A 74 1.67 6.55 -12.33
CA GLY A 74 3.10 6.77 -12.48
C GLY A 74 3.84 5.56 -12.99
N THR A 75 5.15 5.58 -12.80
CA THR A 75 6.04 4.51 -13.26
C THR A 75 6.75 3.88 -12.06
N VAL A 76 6.76 2.56 -12.02
CA VAL A 76 7.45 1.82 -10.95
C VAL A 76 8.95 2.05 -11.06
N THR A 77 9.56 2.59 -10.00
CA THR A 77 11.00 2.85 -9.95
C THR A 77 11.75 1.82 -9.13
N ALA A 78 11.08 1.14 -8.21
CA ALA A 78 11.70 0.11 -7.37
C ALA A 78 10.64 -0.85 -6.85
N VAL A 79 11.04 -2.09 -6.59
CA VAL A 79 10.24 -3.08 -5.87
C VAL A 79 11.07 -3.59 -4.70
N ASN A 80 10.39 -3.96 -3.61
CA ASN A 80 11.09 -4.42 -2.40
C ASN A 80 11.43 -5.90 -2.53
N GLU A 81 12.64 -6.19 -2.98
CA GLU A 81 13.11 -7.55 -3.26
C GLU A 81 13.10 -8.45 -2.02
N VAL A 82 13.21 -7.88 -0.83
CA VAL A 82 13.19 -8.64 0.43
C VAL A 82 11.88 -9.40 0.58
N LEU A 83 10.79 -8.89 0.03
CA LEU A 83 9.48 -9.54 0.15
C LEU A 83 9.39 -10.85 -0.63
N LYS A 84 10.32 -11.13 -1.54
CA LYS A 84 10.36 -12.40 -2.25
C LYS A 84 10.76 -13.55 -1.32
N THR A 85 11.56 -13.26 -0.29
CA THR A 85 12.03 -14.26 0.67
C THR A 85 11.42 -14.08 2.06
N GLU A 86 11.00 -12.86 2.41
CA GLU A 86 10.47 -12.54 3.74
C GLU A 86 9.17 -11.72 3.63
N PRO A 87 8.11 -12.27 3.02
CA PRO A 87 6.86 -11.53 2.84
C PRO A 87 6.18 -11.18 4.16
N ASP A 88 6.45 -11.93 5.22
CA ASP A 88 5.87 -11.71 6.55
C ASP A 88 6.42 -10.47 7.25
N LYS A 89 7.43 -9.79 6.69
CA LYS A 89 7.84 -8.48 7.19
C LYS A 89 6.69 -7.48 7.15
N ILE A 90 5.76 -7.65 6.22
CA ILE A 90 4.56 -6.81 6.15
C ILE A 90 3.73 -6.96 7.43
N ASN A 91 3.65 -8.17 7.97
CA ASN A 91 2.90 -8.42 9.21
C ASN A 91 3.57 -7.76 10.42
N SER A 92 4.90 -7.84 10.50
CA SER A 92 5.63 -7.36 11.68
C SER A 92 5.82 -5.84 11.69
N ALA A 93 5.93 -5.21 10.52
CA ALA A 93 6.18 -3.77 10.41
C ALA A 93 5.50 -3.19 9.16
N PRO A 94 4.15 -3.15 9.13
CA PRO A 94 3.44 -2.77 7.90
C PRO A 94 3.73 -1.35 7.42
N HIS A 95 3.93 -0.41 8.32
CA HIS A 95 4.16 0.99 7.92
C HIS A 95 5.62 1.29 7.63
N GLU A 96 6.52 0.33 7.83
CA GLU A 96 7.94 0.45 7.53
C GLU A 96 8.34 -0.46 6.35
N THR A 97 7.49 -1.42 6.00
CA THR A 97 7.75 -2.38 4.93
C THR A 97 7.02 -1.96 3.67
N TRP A 98 7.75 -1.31 2.76
CA TRP A 98 7.18 -0.86 1.51
C TRP A 98 7.16 -2.01 0.48
N ILE A 99 6.29 -1.90 -0.51
CA ILE A 99 6.15 -2.90 -1.58
C ILE A 99 6.76 -2.39 -2.87
N ILE A 100 6.38 -1.17 -3.29
CA ILE A 100 6.89 -0.55 -4.50
C ILE A 100 7.19 0.93 -4.27
N LYS A 101 8.02 1.49 -5.18
CA LYS A 101 8.19 2.95 -5.29
C LYS A 101 7.77 3.36 -6.69
N VAL A 102 7.10 4.51 -6.78
CA VAL A 102 6.49 5.00 -8.00
C VAL A 102 6.90 6.45 -8.23
N GLN A 103 7.36 6.76 -9.45
CA GLN A 103 7.52 8.15 -9.84
C GLN A 103 6.16 8.69 -10.25
N LEU A 104 5.66 9.70 -9.54
CA LEU A 104 4.32 10.24 -9.74
C LEU A 104 4.22 10.95 -11.09
N SER A 105 3.16 10.65 -11.85
CA SER A 105 2.86 11.38 -13.10
C SER A 105 1.95 12.57 -12.83
N ASP A 106 1.14 12.52 -11.77
CA ASP A 106 0.22 13.60 -11.41
C ASP A 106 0.11 13.71 -9.89
N PRO A 107 0.90 14.60 -9.26
CA PRO A 107 0.85 14.76 -7.79
C PRO A 107 -0.52 15.20 -7.26
N ASN A 108 -1.37 15.78 -8.10
CA ASN A 108 -2.71 16.20 -7.68
C ASN A 108 -3.59 15.03 -7.28
N GLU A 109 -3.28 13.82 -7.71
CA GLU A 109 -4.02 12.64 -7.31
C GLU A 109 -3.96 12.39 -5.80
N LEU A 110 -2.92 12.89 -5.13
CA LEU A 110 -2.79 12.76 -3.67
C LEU A 110 -3.92 13.45 -2.93
N ASN A 111 -4.53 14.48 -3.53
CA ASN A 111 -5.60 15.24 -2.91
C ASN A 111 -6.89 14.42 -2.74
N SER A 112 -7.05 13.36 -3.49
CA SER A 112 -8.23 12.47 -3.39
C SER A 112 -8.03 11.35 -2.37
N LEU A 113 -6.85 11.22 -1.80
CA LEU A 113 -6.54 10.21 -0.81
C LEU A 113 -6.89 10.68 0.60
N LEU A 114 -7.05 9.73 1.52
CA LEU A 114 -7.37 10.03 2.90
C LEU A 114 -6.11 10.40 3.68
N ASP A 115 -6.21 11.37 4.58
CA ASP A 115 -5.15 11.57 5.57
C ASP A 115 -5.33 10.57 6.71
N ALA A 116 -4.42 10.58 7.70
CA ALA A 116 -4.47 9.62 8.79
C ALA A 116 -5.78 9.69 9.56
N ALA A 117 -6.25 10.89 9.89
CA ALA A 117 -7.48 11.07 10.67
C ALA A 117 -8.70 10.55 9.90
N ALA A 118 -8.79 10.87 8.60
CA ALA A 118 -9.90 10.41 7.76
C ALA A 118 -9.87 8.90 7.58
N TYR A 119 -8.68 8.34 7.43
CA TYR A 119 -8.53 6.89 7.28
C TYR A 119 -8.91 6.16 8.58
N GLU A 120 -8.48 6.66 9.73
CA GLU A 120 -8.84 6.07 11.02
C GLU A 120 -10.35 6.08 11.24
N GLY A 121 -11.02 7.17 10.84
CA GLY A 121 -12.48 7.23 10.88
C GLY A 121 -13.12 6.21 9.95
N PHE A 122 -12.56 6.05 8.77
CA PHE A 122 -13.07 5.10 7.78
C PHE A 122 -12.98 3.65 8.28
N ILE A 123 -11.83 3.23 8.83
CA ILE A 123 -11.68 1.86 9.33
C ILE A 123 -12.51 1.62 10.58
N SER A 124 -12.76 2.64 11.40
CA SER A 124 -13.63 2.53 12.56
C SER A 124 -15.06 2.20 12.12
N GLU A 125 -15.54 2.82 11.04
CA GLU A 125 -16.86 2.52 10.47
C GLU A 125 -16.93 1.08 9.94
N GLU A 126 -15.87 0.59 9.31
CA GLU A 126 -15.84 -0.79 8.80
C GLU A 126 -15.88 -1.81 9.93
N THR A 127 -15.21 -1.53 11.05
CA THR A 127 -15.17 -2.48 12.17
C THR A 127 -16.45 -2.47 12.98
N GLU A 128 -17.24 -1.42 12.90
CA GLU A 128 -18.52 -1.30 13.60
C GLU A 128 -19.69 -1.91 12.83
N SER A 129 -19.52 -2.17 11.54
CA SER A 129 -20.61 -2.68 10.69
C SER A 129 -20.78 -4.20 10.72
#